data_a21fdc76c604dae690be7e8f8c11826d
#
_entry.id   a21fdc76c604dae690be7e8f8c11826d
#
_cell.length_a   1.000
_cell.length_b   1.000
_cell.length_c   1.000
_cell.angle_alpha   90.00
_cell.angle_beta   90.00
_cell.angle_gamma   90.00
#
_symmetry.space_group_name_H-M   'P 1'
#
loop_
_entity.id
_entity.type
_entity.pdbx_description
1 polymer ?
#
loop_
_entity_poly.entity_id
_entity_poly.type
_entity_poly.pdbx_seq_one_letter_code
_entity_poly.pdbx_strand_id
1 'polypeptide(L)'
;MKTFRPLFFFSSLLLIVGLACSALGGGDTPPAQPQQPIQEQPTQPPAPVVTEAPPTEAPVATNTTSAPEPPVSQFFTEEFDRDPGSDWAVDILGPGADAHKDSVVTEYSDGKFRIELPEQDLYYYYTYSGFSYDNVRLDLRADNRGVNTNNISLFCRLSDEGWYEWSVGSGGDWVLYAVTDKYYDIASGGTTFLKLGKEVNEFAMVCNDKKIAMFVNGQEIKQSPITDNKYVLRDGSVGFNISSLNKVPVIVEVEWFKVSEP
;
A
#
# COMPACT_ATOMS: atom_id res chain seq x y z
N MET A 1 -15.54 29.17 48.73
CA MET A 1 -14.48 30.05 49.28
C MET A 1 -13.13 29.64 48.74
N LYS A 2 -12.45 30.64 48.21
CA LYS A 2 -11.01 30.71 47.81
C LYS A 2 -10.55 29.95 46.56
N THR A 3 -10.63 30.68 45.48
CA THR A 3 -9.80 30.65 44.27
C THR A 3 -8.31 30.71 44.58
N PHE A 4 -7.53 29.84 43.89
CA PHE A 4 -6.09 30.09 43.69
C PHE A 4 -5.76 29.90 42.20
N ARG A 5 -5.45 31.01 41.54
CA ARG A 5 -4.76 31.07 40.26
C ARG A 5 -3.27 31.28 40.58
N PRO A 6 -2.38 30.60 39.91
CA PRO A 6 -1.05 31.16 39.68
C PRO A 6 -0.91 31.63 38.21
N LEU A 7 -0.64 32.90 38.12
CA LEU A 7 -0.01 33.60 37.00
C LEU A 7 1.39 33.02 36.78
N PHE A 8 1.70 32.61 35.57
CA PHE A 8 3.09 32.42 35.18
C PHE A 8 3.45 33.36 34.03
N PHE A 9 4.51 34.11 34.32
CA PHE A 9 5.14 35.16 33.56
C PHE A 9 5.70 34.68 32.22
N PHE A 10 5.44 35.47 31.22
CA PHE A 10 6.17 35.49 29.96
C PHE A 10 7.61 35.93 30.18
N SER A 11 8.56 35.20 29.66
CA SER A 11 9.92 35.68 29.43
C SER A 11 10.24 35.54 27.95
N SER A 12 10.12 36.68 27.29
CA SER A 12 10.58 36.91 25.92
C SER A 12 12.09 36.91 25.89
N LEU A 13 12.72 36.06 25.11
CA LEU A 13 14.11 36.23 24.72
C LEU A 13 14.19 36.37 23.20
N LEU A 14 14.26 37.60 22.77
CA LEU A 14 14.62 37.99 21.41
C LEU A 14 16.14 37.80 21.25
N LEU A 15 16.53 36.96 20.30
CA LEU A 15 17.91 36.92 19.80
C LEU A 15 17.90 37.30 18.32
N ILE A 16 18.30 38.53 18.07
CA ILE A 16 18.63 39.10 16.77
C ILE A 16 20.09 38.76 16.48
N VAL A 17 20.35 38.06 15.37
CA VAL A 17 21.68 38.02 14.72
C VAL A 17 21.38 37.99 13.23
N GLY A 18 21.54 39.05 12.46
CA GLY A 18 22.84 39.59 12.04
C GLY A 18 23.01 39.19 10.57
N LEU A 19 22.50 40.11 9.64
CA LEU A 19 22.84 40.08 8.21
C LEU A 19 24.35 40.25 8.03
N ALA A 20 24.94 39.42 7.19
CA ALA A 20 26.20 39.78 6.52
C ALA A 20 26.02 39.55 5.01
N CYS A 21 25.88 40.64 4.29
CA CYS A 21 26.10 40.68 2.85
C CYS A 21 27.61 40.54 2.56
N SER A 22 27.91 39.69 1.58
CA SER A 22 29.16 39.82 0.82
C SER A 22 28.84 39.59 -0.65
N ALA A 23 28.73 40.69 -1.37
CA ALA A 23 28.85 40.74 -2.82
C ALA A 23 30.33 40.82 -3.17
N LEU A 24 30.73 40.08 -4.20
CA LEU A 24 31.80 40.35 -5.19
C LEU A 24 32.00 39.04 -5.95
N GLY A 25 31.55 38.89 -7.18
CA GLY A 25 32.29 39.34 -8.35
C GLY A 25 33.19 38.20 -8.85
N GLY A 26 32.84 37.55 -9.97
CA GLY A 26 33.71 36.63 -10.66
C GLY A 26 32.92 35.86 -11.71
N GLY A 27 32.88 36.38 -12.93
CA GLY A 27 32.37 35.66 -14.09
C GLY A 27 33.35 34.56 -14.47
N ASP A 28 32.88 33.33 -14.53
CA ASP A 28 33.57 32.23 -15.22
C ASP A 28 32.65 31.73 -16.34
N THR A 29 33.16 31.91 -17.54
CA THR A 29 32.63 31.40 -18.79
C THR A 29 32.68 29.85 -18.75
N PRO A 30 31.62 29.11 -19.08
CA PRO A 30 31.67 27.65 -19.16
C PRO A 30 32.62 27.24 -20.29
N PRO A 31 33.44 26.19 -20.07
CA PRO A 31 34.28 25.65 -21.13
C PRO A 31 33.45 25.03 -22.25
N ALA A 32 33.84 25.32 -23.45
CA ALA A 32 33.24 24.76 -24.67
C ALA A 32 33.28 23.21 -24.66
N GLN A 33 32.14 22.60 -24.87
CA GLN A 33 32.01 21.16 -25.09
C GLN A 33 32.72 20.76 -26.36
N PRO A 34 33.53 19.68 -26.35
CA PRO A 34 34.11 19.13 -27.57
C PRO A 34 33.01 18.63 -28.51
N GLN A 35 33.03 19.10 -29.74
CA GLN A 35 32.19 18.58 -30.81
C GLN A 35 32.55 17.12 -31.08
N GLN A 36 31.58 16.22 -30.96
CA GLN A 36 31.72 14.83 -31.39
C GLN A 36 31.84 14.76 -32.90
N PRO A 37 32.67 13.85 -33.43
CA PRO A 37 32.80 13.66 -34.87
C PRO A 37 31.49 13.13 -35.46
N ILE A 38 31.11 13.69 -36.58
CA ILE A 38 30.01 13.24 -37.43
C ILE A 38 30.33 11.82 -37.90
N GLN A 39 29.59 10.82 -37.42
CA GLN A 39 29.66 9.48 -37.98
C GLN A 39 28.95 9.46 -39.34
N GLU A 40 29.68 9.12 -40.36
CA GLU A 40 29.15 8.84 -41.69
C GLU A 40 28.17 7.66 -41.64
N GLN A 41 26.95 7.92 -42.08
CA GLN A 41 25.88 6.93 -42.19
C GLN A 41 26.26 5.87 -43.25
N PRO A 42 26.24 4.58 -42.94
CA PRO A 42 26.48 3.54 -43.92
C PRO A 42 25.38 3.54 -45.00
N THR A 43 25.81 3.57 -46.23
CA THR A 43 24.96 3.47 -47.41
C THR A 43 24.30 2.08 -47.45
N GLN A 44 22.95 2.08 -47.44
CA GLN A 44 22.14 0.88 -47.50
C GLN A 44 22.28 0.19 -48.86
N PRO A 45 22.50 -1.15 -48.89
CA PRO A 45 22.50 -1.90 -50.16
C PRO A 45 21.12 -1.92 -50.79
N PRO A 46 21.01 -2.01 -52.14
CA PRO A 46 19.73 -2.06 -52.83
C PRO A 46 18.93 -3.31 -52.43
N ALA A 47 17.62 -3.12 -52.22
CA ALA A 47 16.67 -4.15 -51.86
C ALA A 47 16.61 -5.27 -52.94
N PRO A 48 16.51 -6.55 -52.55
CA PRO A 48 16.29 -7.63 -53.49
C PRO A 48 14.89 -7.55 -54.11
N VAL A 49 14.83 -7.81 -55.40
CA VAL A 49 13.56 -7.90 -56.16
C VAL A 49 12.73 -9.02 -55.61
N VAL A 50 11.55 -8.68 -55.10
CA VAL A 50 10.57 -9.65 -54.61
C VAL A 50 9.92 -10.34 -55.80
N THR A 51 10.21 -11.61 -56.01
CA THR A 51 9.47 -12.48 -56.91
C THR A 51 8.14 -12.87 -56.22
N GLU A 52 7.06 -12.50 -56.83
CA GLU A 52 5.70 -12.78 -56.33
C GLU A 52 5.46 -14.30 -56.28
N ALA A 53 5.28 -14.86 -55.11
CA ALA A 53 4.91 -16.26 -54.91
C ALA A 53 3.38 -16.45 -55.13
N PRO A 54 2.95 -17.63 -55.62
CA PRO A 54 1.54 -17.89 -55.88
C PRO A 54 0.72 -17.85 -54.58
N PRO A 55 -0.58 -17.51 -54.62
CA PRO A 55 -1.42 -17.33 -53.42
C PRO A 55 -1.54 -18.65 -52.66
N THR A 56 -1.02 -18.65 -51.46
CA THR A 56 -1.22 -19.73 -50.48
C THR A 56 -2.62 -19.60 -49.91
N GLU A 57 -3.44 -20.65 -50.02
CA GLU A 57 -4.74 -20.73 -49.38
C GLU A 57 -4.64 -20.38 -47.89
N ALA A 58 -5.57 -19.53 -47.44
CA ALA A 58 -5.66 -19.11 -46.04
C ALA A 58 -5.91 -20.33 -45.13
N PRO A 59 -5.17 -20.48 -44.05
CA PRO A 59 -5.46 -21.55 -43.07
C PRO A 59 -6.85 -21.34 -42.48
N VAL A 60 -7.67 -22.38 -42.53
CA VAL A 60 -8.98 -22.47 -41.85
C VAL A 60 -8.73 -22.19 -40.37
N ALA A 61 -9.42 -21.18 -39.81
CA ALA A 61 -9.39 -20.86 -38.39
C ALA A 61 -9.80 -22.09 -37.58
N THR A 62 -8.84 -22.76 -37.00
CA THR A 62 -9.09 -23.81 -36.00
C THR A 62 -9.58 -23.10 -34.76
N ASN A 63 -10.83 -23.36 -34.36
CA ASN A 63 -11.35 -22.94 -33.05
C ASN A 63 -10.43 -23.54 -31.98
N THR A 64 -9.51 -22.74 -31.48
CA THR A 64 -8.72 -23.09 -30.29
C THR A 64 -9.68 -23.04 -29.11
N THR A 65 -10.17 -24.21 -28.70
CA THR A 65 -10.87 -24.36 -27.42
C THR A 65 -9.88 -23.86 -26.36
N SER A 66 -10.22 -22.76 -25.70
CA SER A 66 -9.46 -22.24 -24.57
C SER A 66 -9.25 -23.37 -23.59
N ALA A 67 -8.01 -23.62 -23.19
CA ALA A 67 -7.72 -24.59 -22.13
C ALA A 67 -8.52 -24.18 -20.89
N PRO A 68 -9.07 -25.14 -20.10
CA PRO A 68 -9.71 -24.80 -18.85
C PRO A 68 -8.74 -23.98 -17.99
N GLU A 69 -9.21 -22.87 -17.48
CA GLU A 69 -8.48 -22.04 -16.53
C GLU A 69 -8.09 -22.92 -15.33
N PRO A 70 -6.84 -22.91 -14.86
CA PRO A 70 -6.44 -23.73 -13.71
C PRO A 70 -7.33 -23.37 -12.52
N PRO A 71 -7.71 -24.35 -11.67
CA PRO A 71 -8.54 -24.08 -10.51
C PRO A 71 -7.87 -22.99 -9.64
N VAL A 72 -8.63 -21.96 -9.26
CA VAL A 72 -8.18 -20.90 -8.37
C VAL A 72 -7.65 -21.54 -7.09
N SER A 73 -6.38 -21.31 -6.79
CA SER A 73 -5.78 -21.82 -5.57
C SER A 73 -6.31 -21.03 -4.38
N GLN A 74 -6.78 -21.73 -3.35
CA GLN A 74 -7.21 -21.10 -2.09
C GLN A 74 -6.09 -20.24 -1.48
N PHE A 75 -4.83 -20.66 -1.63
CA PHE A 75 -3.65 -19.97 -1.13
C PHE A 75 -2.80 -19.50 -2.30
N PHE A 76 -2.37 -18.25 -2.26
CA PHE A 76 -1.69 -17.61 -3.37
C PHE A 76 -0.79 -16.44 -2.88
N THR A 77 0.01 -15.94 -3.81
CA THR A 77 0.67 -14.64 -3.69
C THR A 77 0.24 -13.79 -4.87
N GLU A 78 -0.26 -12.58 -4.60
CA GLU A 78 -0.53 -11.56 -5.59
C GLU A 78 0.66 -10.61 -5.64
N GLU A 79 1.35 -10.59 -6.78
CA GLU A 79 2.58 -9.80 -7.01
C GLU A 79 2.28 -8.42 -7.62
N PHE A 80 1.03 -8.13 -7.95
CA PHE A 80 0.58 -6.86 -8.52
C PHE A 80 1.28 -6.42 -9.81
N ASP A 81 1.76 -7.36 -10.61
CA ASP A 81 2.32 -7.08 -11.94
C ASP A 81 1.30 -6.43 -12.89
N ARG A 82 0.03 -6.59 -12.60
CA ARG A 82 -1.14 -6.08 -13.31
C ARG A 82 -2.35 -6.04 -12.40
N ASP A 83 -3.46 -5.47 -12.88
CA ASP A 83 -4.76 -5.58 -12.22
C ASP A 83 -5.13 -7.07 -12.03
N PRO A 84 -5.32 -7.54 -10.79
CA PRO A 84 -5.58 -8.94 -10.51
C PRO A 84 -7.03 -9.38 -10.82
N GLY A 85 -7.90 -8.46 -11.24
CA GLY A 85 -9.23 -8.77 -11.77
C GLY A 85 -10.36 -8.81 -10.74
N SER A 86 -11.46 -9.49 -11.12
CA SER A 86 -12.78 -9.37 -10.47
C SER A 86 -12.91 -10.01 -9.09
N ASP A 87 -11.95 -10.83 -8.67
CA ASP A 87 -11.95 -11.41 -7.31
C ASP A 87 -11.51 -10.40 -6.24
N TRP A 88 -11.03 -9.25 -6.69
CA TRP A 88 -10.67 -8.12 -5.85
C TRP A 88 -11.68 -6.98 -5.98
N ALA A 89 -12.06 -6.42 -4.83
CA ALA A 89 -12.98 -5.29 -4.75
C ALA A 89 -12.35 -4.13 -3.99
N VAL A 90 -12.77 -2.92 -4.36
CA VAL A 90 -12.36 -1.68 -3.70
C VAL A 90 -13.54 -1.06 -3.00
N ASP A 91 -13.38 -0.77 -1.72
CA ASP A 91 -14.29 0.08 -0.95
C ASP A 91 -13.52 1.24 -0.35
N ILE A 92 -14.01 2.46 -0.54
CA ILE A 92 -13.42 3.66 0.06
C ILE A 92 -14.37 4.15 1.13
N LEU A 93 -13.91 4.03 2.37
CA LEU A 93 -14.66 4.38 3.57
C LEU A 93 -13.99 5.55 4.30
N GLY A 94 -14.53 5.89 5.44
CA GLY A 94 -14.01 6.96 6.28
C GLY A 94 -14.80 8.26 6.19
N PRO A 95 -14.60 9.20 7.11
CA PRO A 95 -15.32 10.48 7.15
C PRO A 95 -15.15 11.35 5.90
N GLY A 96 -14.03 11.19 5.17
CA GLY A 96 -13.76 11.92 3.93
C GLY A 96 -14.33 11.26 2.67
N ALA A 97 -14.82 10.03 2.75
CA ALA A 97 -15.16 9.22 1.57
C ALA A 97 -16.24 9.84 0.68
N ASP A 98 -17.34 10.32 1.27
CA ASP A 98 -18.47 10.89 0.50
C ASP A 98 -18.04 12.08 -0.37
N ALA A 99 -17.08 12.87 0.09
CA ALA A 99 -16.60 14.06 -0.62
C ALA A 99 -15.43 13.77 -1.58
N HIS A 100 -14.60 12.77 -1.28
CA HIS A 100 -13.26 12.66 -1.87
C HIS A 100 -12.90 11.29 -2.44
N LYS A 101 -13.78 10.28 -2.40
CA LYS A 101 -13.46 8.94 -2.93
C LYS A 101 -12.98 8.95 -4.38
N ASP A 102 -13.52 9.85 -5.20
CA ASP A 102 -13.16 9.96 -6.62
C ASP A 102 -11.78 10.60 -6.85
N SER A 103 -11.14 11.10 -5.79
CA SER A 103 -9.78 11.66 -5.86
C SER A 103 -8.68 10.62 -5.67
N VAL A 104 -9.02 9.41 -5.22
CA VAL A 104 -8.06 8.31 -5.01
C VAL A 104 -7.46 7.90 -6.34
N VAL A 105 -6.13 7.74 -6.37
CA VAL A 105 -5.40 7.29 -7.56
C VAL A 105 -4.75 5.96 -7.28
N THR A 106 -4.93 5.02 -8.19
CA THR A 106 -4.29 3.70 -8.13
C THR A 106 -3.60 3.37 -9.44
N GLU A 107 -2.48 2.69 -9.37
CA GLU A 107 -1.68 2.29 -10.52
C GLU A 107 -0.99 0.96 -10.26
N TYR A 108 -0.96 0.09 -11.27
CA TYR A 108 -0.14 -1.13 -11.30
C TYR A 108 1.04 -0.88 -12.24
N SER A 109 2.23 -0.75 -11.69
CA SER A 109 3.46 -0.48 -12.46
C SER A 109 4.68 -1.02 -11.74
N ASP A 110 5.66 -1.50 -12.52
CA ASP A 110 6.93 -2.01 -12.04
C ASP A 110 6.82 -3.12 -10.95
N GLY A 111 5.82 -4.01 -11.07
CA GLY A 111 5.56 -5.07 -10.10
C GLY A 111 5.08 -4.54 -8.75
N LYS A 112 4.33 -3.44 -8.75
CA LYS A 112 3.79 -2.83 -7.55
C LYS A 112 2.39 -2.28 -7.78
N PHE A 113 1.60 -2.33 -6.73
CA PHE A 113 0.32 -1.64 -6.63
C PHE A 113 0.52 -0.34 -5.85
N ARG A 114 0.48 0.78 -6.55
CA ARG A 114 0.57 2.12 -5.98
C ARG A 114 -0.82 2.63 -5.64
N ILE A 115 -1.00 3.08 -4.41
CA ILE A 115 -2.22 3.70 -3.89
C ILE A 115 -1.87 5.10 -3.40
N GLU A 116 -2.55 6.11 -3.92
CA GLU A 116 -2.41 7.50 -3.50
C GLU A 116 -3.74 8.04 -2.98
N LEU A 117 -3.74 8.47 -1.73
CA LEU A 117 -4.86 9.11 -1.05
C LEU A 117 -4.52 10.60 -0.88
N PRO A 118 -5.02 11.46 -1.78
CA PRO A 118 -4.66 12.88 -1.77
C PRO A 118 -5.36 13.68 -0.67
N GLU A 119 -6.44 13.13 -0.10
CA GLU A 119 -7.29 13.80 0.89
C GLU A 119 -7.27 13.06 2.23
N GLN A 120 -7.67 13.76 3.30
CA GLN A 120 -7.70 13.23 4.67
C GLN A 120 -8.90 12.29 4.89
N ASP A 121 -8.77 11.43 5.90
CA ASP A 121 -9.84 10.58 6.40
C ASP A 121 -10.45 9.64 5.34
N LEU A 122 -9.61 9.19 4.40
CA LEU A 122 -9.93 8.15 3.43
C LEU A 122 -9.36 6.81 3.89
N TYR A 123 -10.17 5.77 3.85
CA TYR A 123 -9.81 4.39 4.18
C TYR A 123 -10.04 3.54 2.94
N TYR A 124 -8.95 3.18 2.27
CA TYR A 124 -8.95 2.39 1.03
C TYR A 124 -8.84 0.92 1.36
N TYR A 125 -9.96 0.21 1.32
CA TYR A 125 -10.04 -1.24 1.49
C TYR A 125 -9.85 -1.93 0.16
N TYR A 126 -8.93 -2.89 0.12
CA TYR A 126 -8.71 -3.77 -1.01
C TYR A 126 -8.97 -5.20 -0.57
N THR A 127 -10.08 -5.77 -1.01
CA THR A 127 -10.67 -7.01 -0.51
C THR A 127 -10.57 -8.11 -1.53
N TYR A 128 -9.99 -9.24 -1.16
CA TYR A 128 -10.06 -10.48 -1.92
C TYR A 128 -11.27 -11.29 -1.48
N SER A 129 -12.21 -11.54 -2.40
CA SER A 129 -13.47 -12.23 -2.16
C SER A 129 -13.62 -13.54 -2.95
N GLY A 130 -12.56 -13.98 -3.65
CA GLY A 130 -12.56 -15.23 -4.40
C GLY A 130 -12.67 -16.49 -3.53
N PHE A 131 -12.43 -16.37 -2.21
CA PHE A 131 -12.59 -17.43 -1.23
C PHE A 131 -12.96 -16.90 0.15
N SER A 132 -13.71 -17.69 0.94
CA SER A 132 -14.01 -17.39 2.36
C SER A 132 -13.08 -18.18 3.27
N TYR A 133 -12.38 -17.49 4.17
CA TYR A 133 -11.35 -18.07 5.05
C TYR A 133 -11.82 -18.09 6.50
N ASP A 134 -11.78 -19.27 7.11
CA ASP A 134 -11.93 -19.47 8.55
C ASP A 134 -10.58 -19.27 9.26
N ASN A 135 -9.56 -20.05 8.84
CA ASN A 135 -8.21 -19.96 9.37
C ASN A 135 -7.25 -19.57 8.25
N VAL A 136 -6.48 -18.48 8.47
CA VAL A 136 -5.66 -17.90 7.41
C VAL A 136 -4.48 -17.12 7.99
N ARG A 137 -3.37 -17.13 7.27
CA ARG A 137 -2.27 -16.21 7.42
C ARG A 137 -2.23 -15.25 6.23
N LEU A 138 -2.18 -13.97 6.52
CA LEU A 138 -2.02 -12.88 5.57
C LEU A 138 -0.65 -12.26 5.77
N ASP A 139 0.07 -12.05 4.70
CA ASP A 139 1.32 -11.30 4.69
C ASP A 139 1.22 -10.20 3.63
N LEU A 140 1.69 -8.99 3.95
CA LEU A 140 1.72 -7.83 3.07
C LEU A 140 3.11 -7.20 3.12
N ARG A 141 3.69 -6.94 1.97
CA ARG A 141 4.92 -6.17 1.84
C ARG A 141 4.61 -4.83 1.20
N ALA A 142 4.88 -3.76 1.92
CA ALA A 142 4.52 -2.43 1.49
C ALA A 142 5.56 -1.38 1.90
N ASP A 143 5.58 -0.30 1.12
CA ASP A 143 6.50 0.82 1.25
C ASP A 143 5.71 2.14 1.29
N ASN A 144 5.94 2.95 2.30
CA ASN A 144 5.32 4.26 2.44
C ASN A 144 6.13 5.31 1.65
N ARG A 145 5.54 5.86 0.59
CA ARG A 145 6.17 6.84 -0.30
C ARG A 145 5.74 8.29 -0.06
N GLY A 146 4.60 8.47 0.58
CA GLY A 146 4.02 9.79 0.85
C GLY A 146 4.47 10.41 2.16
N VAL A 147 3.59 11.17 2.76
CA VAL A 147 3.76 11.69 4.11
C VAL A 147 3.58 10.55 5.12
N ASN A 148 4.29 10.66 6.25
CA ASN A 148 4.30 9.59 7.25
C ASN A 148 3.18 9.81 8.30
N THR A 149 1.93 9.81 7.85
CA THR A 149 0.73 9.93 8.70
C THR A 149 -0.40 9.07 8.14
N ASN A 150 -0.14 7.78 8.09
CA ASN A 150 -1.05 6.78 7.54
C ASN A 150 -1.04 5.53 8.40
N ASN A 151 -2.05 4.71 8.22
CA ASN A 151 -2.06 3.34 8.71
C ASN A 151 -2.00 2.37 7.53
N ILE A 152 -1.35 1.23 7.75
CA ILE A 152 -1.42 0.05 6.92
C ILE A 152 -2.07 -1.03 7.77
N SER A 153 -3.17 -1.59 7.30
CA SER A 153 -3.94 -2.59 8.04
C SER A 153 -4.06 -3.88 7.25
N LEU A 154 -4.09 -5.00 7.95
CA LEU A 154 -4.55 -6.29 7.44
C LEU A 154 -5.90 -6.63 8.06
N PHE A 155 -6.79 -7.26 7.31
CA PHE A 155 -8.06 -7.72 7.86
C PHE A 155 -8.40 -9.13 7.39
N CYS A 156 -9.11 -9.85 8.25
CA CYS A 156 -9.61 -11.19 8.00
C CYS A 156 -11.08 -11.33 8.39
N ARG A 157 -11.74 -12.35 7.82
CA ARG A 157 -13.13 -12.73 8.14
C ARG A 157 -14.13 -11.62 7.86
N LEU A 158 -13.91 -10.86 6.76
CA LEU A 158 -14.86 -9.82 6.35
C LEU A 158 -16.15 -10.48 5.84
N SER A 159 -17.24 -10.22 6.54
CA SER A 159 -18.59 -10.70 6.27
C SER A 159 -19.62 -9.65 6.68
N ASP A 160 -20.91 -9.96 6.53
CA ASP A 160 -22.02 -9.12 7.01
C ASP A 160 -22.05 -8.97 8.54
N GLU A 161 -21.39 -9.88 9.27
CA GLU A 161 -21.29 -9.82 10.74
C GLU A 161 -20.15 -8.90 11.20
N GLY A 162 -19.19 -8.57 10.33
CA GLY A 162 -18.01 -7.75 10.61
C GLY A 162 -16.71 -8.42 10.24
N TRP A 163 -15.58 -7.86 10.72
CA TRP A 163 -14.23 -8.36 10.46
C TRP A 163 -13.27 -8.03 11.60
N TYR A 164 -12.13 -8.71 11.64
CA TYR A 164 -11.00 -8.30 12.44
C TYR A 164 -10.04 -7.49 11.59
N GLU A 165 -9.61 -6.34 12.11
CA GLU A 165 -8.63 -5.47 11.46
C GLU A 165 -7.48 -5.15 12.40
N TRP A 166 -6.27 -5.43 11.97
CA TRP A 166 -5.06 -5.01 12.65
C TRP A 166 -4.43 -3.85 11.89
N SER A 167 -4.44 -2.68 12.50
CA SER A 167 -4.00 -1.42 11.93
C SER A 167 -2.69 -0.98 12.56
N VAL A 168 -1.68 -0.70 11.75
CA VAL A 168 -0.34 -0.25 12.16
C VAL A 168 -0.11 1.15 11.65
N GLY A 169 0.05 2.09 12.56
CA GLY A 169 0.42 3.47 12.27
C GLY A 169 1.87 3.60 11.84
N SER A 170 2.15 4.60 11.04
CA SER A 170 3.50 4.90 10.54
C SER A 170 4.52 5.24 11.63
N GLY A 171 4.08 5.47 12.87
CA GLY A 171 4.92 5.63 14.05
C GLY A 171 5.22 4.34 14.80
N GLY A 172 4.61 3.21 14.40
CA GLY A 172 4.75 1.92 15.06
C GLY A 172 3.73 1.67 16.18
N ASP A 173 2.80 2.58 16.42
CA ASP A 173 1.58 2.32 17.19
C ASP A 173 0.67 1.37 16.40
N TRP A 174 -0.08 0.55 17.12
CA TRP A 174 -0.98 -0.41 16.48
C TRP A 174 -2.25 -0.62 17.31
N VAL A 175 -3.33 -0.96 16.62
CA VAL A 175 -4.61 -1.36 17.22
C VAL A 175 -5.17 -2.57 16.48
N LEU A 176 -5.68 -3.53 17.24
CA LEU A 176 -6.50 -4.63 16.73
C LEU A 176 -7.96 -4.31 17.03
N TYR A 177 -8.77 -4.27 16.00
CA TYR A 177 -10.20 -4.02 16.05
C TYR A 177 -11.02 -5.28 15.79
N ALA A 178 -12.21 -5.37 16.42
CA ALA A 178 -13.36 -6.01 15.83
C ALA A 178 -14.26 -4.91 15.26
N VAL A 179 -14.56 -4.98 13.98
CA VAL A 179 -15.41 -4.03 13.29
C VAL A 179 -16.74 -4.71 13.02
N THR A 180 -17.81 -4.22 13.65
CA THR A 180 -19.19 -4.72 13.47
C THR A 180 -20.10 -3.55 13.12
N ASP A 181 -20.92 -3.04 14.01
CA ASP A 181 -21.66 -1.78 13.85
C ASP A 181 -20.76 -0.54 13.95
N LYS A 182 -19.58 -0.70 14.54
CA LYS A 182 -18.50 0.29 14.63
C LYS A 182 -17.18 -0.41 14.95
N TYR A 183 -16.10 0.37 15.02
CA TYR A 183 -14.78 -0.11 15.44
C TYR A 183 -14.74 -0.28 16.96
N TYR A 184 -14.39 -1.48 17.40
CA TYR A 184 -14.16 -1.81 18.81
C TYR A 184 -12.72 -2.24 19.02
N ASP A 185 -12.00 -1.52 19.86
CA ASP A 185 -10.64 -1.85 20.24
C ASP A 185 -10.62 -3.17 21.03
N ILE A 186 -9.92 -4.17 20.53
CA ILE A 186 -9.65 -5.43 21.23
C ILE A 186 -8.36 -5.29 22.03
N ALA A 187 -7.33 -4.77 21.36
CA ALA A 187 -6.02 -4.54 21.94
C ALA A 187 -5.29 -3.43 21.19
N SER A 188 -4.35 -2.77 21.87
CA SER A 188 -3.49 -1.76 21.25
C SER A 188 -2.12 -1.72 21.91
N GLY A 189 -1.14 -1.16 21.21
CA GLY A 189 0.20 -1.03 21.71
C GLY A 189 1.15 -0.33 20.75
N GLY A 190 2.44 -0.58 20.94
CA GLY A 190 3.49 -0.09 20.06
C GLY A 190 4.48 -1.19 19.72
N THR A 191 5.13 -1.06 18.56
CA THR A 191 6.22 -1.93 18.11
C THR A 191 7.43 -1.11 17.68
N THR A 192 8.62 -1.61 18.01
CA THR A 192 9.89 -1.06 17.50
C THR A 192 10.42 -1.84 16.30
N PHE A 193 9.68 -2.84 15.83
CA PHE A 193 10.08 -3.67 14.69
C PHE A 193 9.79 -2.98 13.35
N LEU A 194 8.95 -1.92 13.36
CA LEU A 194 8.67 -1.12 12.17
C LEU A 194 9.90 -0.28 11.80
N LYS A 195 10.31 -0.36 10.55
CA LYS A 195 11.29 0.56 9.97
C LYS A 195 10.55 1.84 9.60
N LEU A 196 10.95 2.94 10.25
CA LEU A 196 10.28 4.23 10.11
C LEU A 196 10.63 4.95 8.80
N GLY A 197 9.76 5.85 8.39
CA GLY A 197 9.97 6.68 7.19
C GLY A 197 9.55 5.98 5.90
N LYS A 198 10.32 6.18 4.83
CA LYS A 198 10.05 5.60 3.51
C LYS A 198 10.80 4.27 3.35
N GLU A 199 10.47 3.34 4.19
CA GLU A 199 11.11 2.03 4.24
C GLU A 199 10.11 0.92 3.94
N VAL A 200 10.60 -0.14 3.32
CA VAL A 200 9.80 -1.34 3.07
C VAL A 200 9.62 -2.12 4.37
N ASN A 201 8.38 -2.42 4.69
CA ASN A 201 8.01 -3.25 5.83
C ASN A 201 7.16 -4.44 5.40
N GLU A 202 7.24 -5.51 6.18
CA GLU A 202 6.38 -6.67 6.06
C GLU A 202 5.44 -6.73 7.27
N PHE A 203 4.15 -6.87 7.00
CA PHE A 203 3.11 -7.02 8.00
C PHE A 203 2.50 -8.40 7.85
N ALA A 204 2.27 -9.11 8.95
CA ALA A 204 1.53 -10.36 8.87
C ALA A 204 0.49 -10.49 9.99
N MET A 205 -0.67 -11.02 9.62
CA MET A 205 -1.79 -11.30 10.53
C MET A 205 -2.22 -12.75 10.37
N VAL A 206 -2.32 -13.47 11.46
CA VAL A 206 -2.80 -14.86 11.48
C VAL A 206 -4.10 -14.92 12.25
N CYS A 207 -5.17 -15.28 11.54
CA CYS A 207 -6.48 -15.54 12.15
C CYS A 207 -6.66 -17.06 12.24
N ASN A 208 -6.58 -17.62 13.45
CA ASN A 208 -6.67 -19.06 13.68
C ASN A 208 -7.57 -19.35 14.88
N ASP A 209 -8.71 -19.97 14.66
CA ASP A 209 -9.79 -20.12 15.64
C ASP A 209 -10.16 -18.77 16.28
N LYS A 210 -9.90 -18.65 17.58
CA LYS A 210 -10.15 -17.45 18.37
C LYS A 210 -8.89 -16.57 18.55
N LYS A 211 -7.77 -17.01 18.00
CA LYS A 211 -6.48 -16.34 18.18
C LYS A 211 -6.14 -15.52 16.96
N ILE A 212 -5.64 -14.32 17.22
CA ILE A 212 -5.13 -13.41 16.21
C ILE A 212 -3.68 -13.11 16.58
N ALA A 213 -2.74 -13.58 15.75
CA ALA A 213 -1.32 -13.28 15.91
C ALA A 213 -0.88 -12.23 14.86
N MET A 214 0.05 -11.36 15.25
CA MET A 214 0.44 -10.19 14.48
C MET A 214 1.96 -10.04 14.46
N PHE A 215 2.53 -9.75 13.28
CA PHE A 215 3.98 -9.70 13.08
C PHE A 215 4.36 -8.48 12.24
N VAL A 216 5.46 -7.83 12.59
CA VAL A 216 6.10 -6.79 11.80
C VAL A 216 7.53 -7.22 11.49
N ASN A 217 7.90 -7.24 10.21
CA ASN A 217 9.23 -7.65 9.73
C ASN A 217 9.66 -9.02 10.29
N GLY A 218 8.72 -9.99 10.29
CA GLY A 218 8.94 -11.35 10.78
C GLY A 218 9.00 -11.49 12.30
N GLN A 219 8.85 -10.41 13.06
CA GLN A 219 8.86 -10.43 14.53
C GLN A 219 7.44 -10.32 15.08
N GLU A 220 7.05 -11.28 15.93
CA GLU A 220 5.76 -11.24 16.61
C GLU A 220 5.73 -10.05 17.57
N ILE A 221 4.67 -9.22 17.46
CA ILE A 221 4.54 -8.04 18.30
C ILE A 221 4.22 -8.43 19.76
N LYS A 222 4.59 -7.57 20.68
CA LYS A 222 4.27 -7.78 22.09
C LYS A 222 2.76 -7.84 22.29
N GLN A 223 2.28 -8.73 23.15
CA GLN A 223 0.88 -9.06 23.45
C GLN A 223 0.21 -10.02 22.43
N SER A 224 0.80 -10.27 21.28
CA SER A 224 0.34 -11.31 20.34
C SER A 224 0.71 -12.71 20.87
N PRO A 225 -0.11 -13.77 20.62
CA PRO A 225 -1.41 -13.69 20.02
C PRO A 225 -2.52 -13.21 20.98
N ILE A 226 -3.49 -12.50 20.44
CA ILE A 226 -4.69 -12.07 21.17
C ILE A 226 -5.78 -13.14 21.04
N THR A 227 -6.48 -13.45 22.12
CA THR A 227 -7.62 -14.36 22.08
C THR A 227 -8.93 -13.56 22.18
N ASP A 228 -9.76 -13.61 21.15
CA ASP A 228 -11.09 -13.04 21.20
C ASP A 228 -12.14 -14.07 21.61
N ASN A 229 -12.90 -13.75 22.65
CA ASN A 229 -14.04 -14.53 23.14
C ASN A 229 -15.34 -13.74 23.08
N LYS A 230 -15.31 -12.50 22.58
CA LYS A 230 -16.44 -11.58 22.62
C LYS A 230 -17.18 -11.51 21.30
N TYR A 231 -16.46 -11.23 20.21
CA TYR A 231 -17.08 -10.99 18.89
C TYR A 231 -17.23 -12.28 18.11
N VAL A 232 -16.22 -13.14 18.15
CA VAL A 232 -16.22 -14.52 17.61
C VAL A 232 -16.60 -14.56 16.13
N LEU A 233 -16.07 -13.61 15.35
CA LEU A 233 -16.20 -13.61 13.89
C LEU A 233 -15.53 -14.87 13.31
N ARG A 234 -16.18 -15.54 12.36
CA ARG A 234 -15.80 -16.92 11.98
C ARG A 234 -15.04 -17.02 10.69
N ASP A 235 -15.64 -16.57 9.61
CA ASP A 235 -15.13 -16.74 8.26
C ASP A 235 -15.50 -15.52 7.39
N GLY A 236 -14.85 -15.39 6.27
CA GLY A 236 -15.11 -14.31 5.33
C GLY A 236 -13.92 -14.00 4.44
N SER A 237 -14.05 -12.91 3.73
CA SER A 237 -13.03 -12.35 2.84
C SER A 237 -11.83 -11.80 3.63
N VAL A 238 -10.75 -11.56 2.92
CA VAL A 238 -9.49 -11.06 3.46
C VAL A 238 -8.97 -9.89 2.63
N GLY A 239 -8.04 -9.14 3.17
CA GLY A 239 -7.42 -8.06 2.43
C GLY A 239 -6.59 -7.12 3.28
N PHE A 240 -6.39 -5.93 2.74
CA PHE A 240 -5.65 -4.88 3.42
C PHE A 240 -6.34 -3.52 3.25
N ASN A 241 -5.99 -2.60 4.14
CA ASN A 241 -6.49 -1.23 4.13
C ASN A 241 -5.31 -0.26 4.22
N ILE A 242 -5.38 0.83 3.45
CA ILE A 242 -4.50 1.99 3.59
C ILE A 242 -5.35 3.18 3.99
N SER A 243 -5.00 3.83 5.10
CA SER A 243 -5.77 4.97 5.61
C SER A 243 -4.93 6.25 5.54
N SER A 244 -5.52 7.32 5.04
CA SER A 244 -4.99 8.67 5.22
C SER A 244 -5.51 9.27 6.53
N LEU A 245 -4.63 9.99 7.23
CA LEU A 245 -4.98 10.70 8.45
C LEU A 245 -4.89 12.21 8.23
N ASN A 246 -4.25 12.92 9.14
CA ASN A 246 -4.23 14.38 9.19
C ASN A 246 -3.19 15.06 8.30
N LYS A 247 -2.39 14.32 7.56
CA LYS A 247 -1.43 14.86 6.56
C LYS A 247 -1.50 14.05 5.29
N VAL A 248 -1.56 14.72 4.16
CA VAL A 248 -1.71 14.14 2.83
C VAL A 248 -0.73 14.80 1.83
N PRO A 249 -0.45 14.20 0.67
CA PRO A 249 -0.97 12.91 0.20
C PRO A 249 -0.33 11.72 0.93
N VAL A 250 -1.10 10.68 1.19
CA VAL A 250 -0.57 9.38 1.56
C VAL A 250 -0.31 8.59 0.28
N ILE A 251 0.88 8.02 0.16
CA ILE A 251 1.26 7.19 -0.99
C ILE A 251 1.87 5.91 -0.44
N VAL A 252 1.30 4.77 -0.79
CA VAL A 252 1.82 3.45 -0.44
C VAL A 252 2.00 2.62 -1.69
N GLU A 253 3.14 1.96 -1.82
CA GLU A 253 3.42 0.96 -2.84
C GLU A 253 3.40 -0.41 -2.20
N VAL A 254 2.48 -1.26 -2.64
CA VAL A 254 2.38 -2.66 -2.22
C VAL A 254 3.14 -3.52 -3.22
N GLU A 255 4.15 -4.27 -2.74
CA GLU A 255 4.93 -5.16 -3.60
C GLU A 255 4.22 -6.49 -3.80
N TRP A 256 3.65 -7.06 -2.73
CA TRP A 256 2.87 -8.27 -2.81
C TRP A 256 1.93 -8.44 -1.59
N PHE A 257 0.89 -9.22 -1.80
CA PHE A 257 -0.01 -9.72 -0.76
C PHE A 257 -0.10 -11.23 -0.85
N LYS A 258 0.06 -11.92 0.26
CA LYS A 258 0.07 -13.38 0.31
C LYS A 258 -0.98 -13.90 1.26
N VAL A 259 -1.68 -14.92 0.81
CA VAL A 259 -2.64 -15.71 1.60
C VAL A 259 -2.10 -17.13 1.72
N SER A 260 -2.00 -17.65 2.94
CA SER A 260 -1.44 -18.96 3.22
C SER A 260 -2.14 -19.63 4.42
N GLU A 261 -1.82 -20.92 4.65
CA GLU A 261 -2.20 -21.59 5.90
C GLU A 261 -1.58 -20.86 7.12
N PRO A 262 -2.27 -20.93 8.28
CA PRO A 262 -1.81 -20.29 9.54
C PRO A 262 -0.46 -20.79 10.04
#